data_2012426ae2de8e328be2478c05b12414
#
_entry.id   2012426ae2de8e328be2478c05b12414
#
_cell.length_a   1.000
_cell.length_b   1.000
_cell.length_c   1.000
_cell.angle_alpha   90.00
_cell.angle_beta   90.00
_cell.angle_gamma   90.00
#
_symmetry.space_group_name_H-M   'P 1'
#
loop_
_entity.id
_entity.type
_entity.pdbx_description
1 polymer ?
#
loop_
_entity_poly.entity_id
_entity_poly.type
_entity_poly.pdbx_seq_one_letter_code
_entity_poly.pdbx_strand_id
1 'polypeptide(L)'
;MAKLSKRAASIAQKIDRTKLYPVAEALTLVKETAVAKFNESIDVAVQLGIDPKKSDQLVRGSVVLPAGTGKSVRVAVFAQGDKAEAAKAAGADIVGLDDLADSIKAGQMDFDVVIASPDTMRVVGALGQILGPRGLMPNPKVGTVTPDVATAVKNAKAGQVQYRTDKAGIIHATIGRASFGVEQLQTNLAALVDALQKARPAAAKGIYLRKLAVSSTMGGGARVEIASLSA
;
A
#
# COMPACT_ATOMS: atom_id res chain seq x y z
N MET A 1 -16.77 -17.84 -27.99
CA MET A 1 -16.03 -17.36 -26.81
C MET A 1 -14.72 -18.12 -26.67
N ALA A 2 -13.62 -17.45 -26.31
CA ALA A 2 -12.34 -18.13 -26.10
C ALA A 2 -12.45 -19.10 -24.89
N LYS A 3 -11.84 -20.29 -25.03
CA LYS A 3 -11.82 -21.30 -23.98
C LYS A 3 -10.97 -20.81 -22.81
N LEU A 4 -11.49 -20.84 -21.59
CA LEU A 4 -10.76 -20.48 -20.39
C LEU A 4 -9.55 -21.40 -20.18
N SER A 5 -8.44 -20.86 -19.67
CA SER A 5 -7.31 -21.69 -19.24
C SER A 5 -7.75 -22.61 -18.08
N LYS A 6 -7.08 -23.75 -17.88
CA LYS A 6 -7.40 -24.71 -16.81
C LYS A 6 -7.46 -24.02 -15.43
N ARG A 7 -6.51 -23.10 -15.15
CA ARG A 7 -6.49 -22.32 -13.92
C ARG A 7 -7.67 -21.36 -13.81
N ALA A 8 -7.99 -20.61 -14.87
CA ALA A 8 -9.13 -19.70 -14.87
C ALA A 8 -10.46 -20.43 -14.70
N ALA A 9 -10.59 -21.63 -15.26
CA ALA A 9 -11.77 -22.48 -15.05
C ALA A 9 -11.88 -22.95 -13.59
N SER A 10 -10.78 -23.39 -12.97
CA SER A 10 -10.75 -23.79 -11.56
C SER A 10 -11.10 -22.62 -10.62
N ILE A 11 -10.59 -21.41 -10.89
CA ILE A 11 -10.94 -20.22 -10.11
C ILE A 11 -12.42 -19.87 -10.25
N ALA A 12 -12.97 -19.94 -11.47
CA ALA A 12 -14.37 -19.62 -11.74
C ALA A 12 -15.36 -20.62 -11.08
N GLN A 13 -14.92 -21.85 -10.81
CA GLN A 13 -15.71 -22.83 -10.04
C GLN A 13 -15.72 -22.53 -8.54
N LYS A 14 -14.65 -21.94 -7.99
CA LYS A 14 -14.51 -21.65 -6.57
C LYS A 14 -15.08 -20.28 -6.17
N ILE A 15 -14.91 -19.27 -7.02
CA ILE A 15 -15.31 -17.89 -6.73
C ILE A 15 -16.39 -17.43 -7.70
N ASP A 16 -17.58 -17.19 -7.16
CA ASP A 16 -18.65 -16.50 -7.88
C ASP A 16 -18.45 -14.99 -7.78
N ARG A 17 -18.23 -14.34 -8.90
CA ARG A 17 -17.98 -12.88 -8.97
C ARG A 17 -19.21 -12.02 -8.68
N THR A 18 -20.39 -12.60 -8.67
CA THR A 18 -21.65 -11.88 -8.39
C THR A 18 -21.99 -11.88 -6.91
N LYS A 19 -21.54 -12.90 -6.18
CA LYS A 19 -21.79 -13.07 -4.75
C LYS A 19 -20.94 -12.13 -3.90
N LEU A 20 -21.53 -11.64 -2.80
CA LEU A 20 -20.82 -10.97 -1.71
C LEU A 20 -20.46 -12.01 -0.64
N TYR A 21 -19.22 -12.04 -0.22
CA TYR A 21 -18.71 -12.98 0.76
C TYR A 21 -18.40 -12.27 2.08
N PRO A 22 -18.64 -12.90 3.22
CA PRO A 22 -18.06 -12.45 4.50
C PRO A 22 -16.54 -12.36 4.42
N VAL A 23 -15.92 -11.47 5.20
CA VAL A 23 -14.46 -11.21 5.13
C VAL A 23 -13.64 -12.49 5.28
N ALA A 24 -13.93 -13.31 6.30
CA ALA A 24 -13.18 -14.54 6.56
C ALA A 24 -13.27 -15.55 5.41
N GLU A 25 -14.48 -15.74 4.85
CA GLU A 25 -14.72 -16.62 3.70
C GLU A 25 -13.99 -16.11 2.46
N ALA A 26 -14.09 -14.81 2.17
CA ALA A 26 -13.43 -14.20 1.02
C ALA A 26 -11.90 -14.37 1.08
N LEU A 27 -11.29 -14.12 2.24
CA LEU A 27 -9.86 -14.30 2.44
C LEU A 27 -9.42 -15.76 2.32
N THR A 28 -10.21 -16.69 2.83
CA THR A 28 -9.96 -18.14 2.69
C THR A 28 -9.98 -18.56 1.22
N LEU A 29 -11.02 -18.16 0.48
CA LEU A 29 -11.16 -18.48 -0.95
C LEU A 29 -10.01 -17.88 -1.79
N VAL A 30 -9.59 -16.65 -1.48
CA VAL A 30 -8.47 -16.00 -2.17
C VAL A 30 -7.17 -16.74 -1.88
N LYS A 31 -6.91 -17.17 -0.64
CA LYS A 31 -5.73 -18.00 -0.29
C LYS A 31 -5.74 -19.36 -1.00
N GLU A 32 -6.86 -20.04 -1.07
CA GLU A 32 -7.02 -21.32 -1.77
C GLU A 32 -6.82 -21.21 -3.29
N THR A 33 -7.06 -20.04 -3.87
CA THR A 33 -6.85 -19.79 -5.30
C THR A 33 -5.45 -19.24 -5.61
N ALA A 34 -4.64 -18.92 -4.59
CA ALA A 34 -3.26 -18.52 -4.70
C ALA A 34 -2.35 -19.74 -4.92
N VAL A 35 -2.32 -20.27 -6.14
CA VAL A 35 -1.62 -21.51 -6.50
C VAL A 35 -0.30 -21.28 -7.27
N ALA A 36 0.21 -20.06 -7.31
CA ALA A 36 1.48 -19.77 -7.99
C ALA A 36 2.66 -20.34 -7.19
N LYS A 37 3.80 -20.56 -7.90
CA LYS A 37 5.03 -21.10 -7.29
C LYS A 37 5.75 -20.13 -6.36
N PHE A 38 5.32 -18.88 -6.28
CA PHE A 38 5.87 -17.84 -5.42
C PHE A 38 4.85 -17.44 -4.35
N ASN A 39 5.32 -16.78 -3.30
CA ASN A 39 4.44 -16.27 -2.24
C ASN A 39 3.67 -15.05 -2.76
N GLU A 40 2.41 -15.26 -3.15
CA GLU A 40 1.54 -14.23 -3.73
C GLU A 40 1.22 -13.14 -2.72
N SER A 41 1.06 -11.90 -3.19
CA SER A 41 0.49 -10.82 -2.39
C SER A 41 -1.02 -10.97 -2.34
N ILE A 42 -1.61 -10.57 -1.22
CA ILE A 42 -3.06 -10.39 -1.09
C ILE A 42 -3.32 -8.89 -1.17
N ASP A 43 -4.04 -8.51 -2.22
CA ASP A 43 -4.33 -7.13 -2.55
C ASP A 43 -5.81 -6.82 -2.33
N VAL A 44 -6.10 -5.59 -1.95
CA VAL A 44 -7.45 -5.09 -1.78
C VAL A 44 -7.71 -3.94 -2.73
N ALA A 45 -8.91 -3.93 -3.31
CA ALA A 45 -9.44 -2.83 -4.11
C ALA A 45 -10.68 -2.27 -3.41
N VAL A 46 -10.64 -1.01 -3.00
CA VAL A 46 -11.73 -0.31 -2.31
C VAL A 46 -12.25 0.79 -3.21
N GLN A 47 -13.49 0.66 -3.68
CA GLN A 47 -14.17 1.70 -4.43
C GLN A 47 -14.80 2.71 -3.48
N LEU A 48 -14.35 3.95 -3.58
CA LEU A 48 -14.87 5.06 -2.80
C LEU A 48 -15.98 5.82 -3.54
N GLY A 49 -16.90 6.42 -2.78
CA GLY A 49 -17.96 7.29 -3.28
C GLY A 49 -17.50 8.75 -3.38
N ILE A 50 -16.43 8.99 -4.12
CA ILE A 50 -15.82 10.31 -4.32
C ILE A 50 -15.73 10.66 -5.79
N ASP A 51 -15.59 11.94 -6.10
CA ASP A 51 -15.27 12.43 -7.45
C ASP A 51 -13.76 12.67 -7.57
N PRO A 52 -13.02 11.77 -8.24
CA PRO A 52 -11.56 11.87 -8.35
C PRO A 52 -11.08 13.05 -9.21
N LYS A 53 -11.97 13.74 -9.94
CA LYS A 53 -11.64 14.94 -10.69
C LYS A 53 -11.46 16.17 -9.80
N LYS A 54 -12.04 16.13 -8.59
CA LYS A 54 -11.96 17.21 -7.62
C LYS A 54 -10.79 17.00 -6.68
N SER A 55 -9.87 17.93 -6.63
CA SER A 55 -8.65 17.85 -5.82
C SER A 55 -8.91 17.79 -4.31
N ASP A 56 -10.03 18.34 -3.85
CA ASP A 56 -10.51 18.32 -2.45
C ASP A 56 -11.07 16.96 -2.02
N GLN A 57 -11.45 16.10 -2.98
CA GLN A 57 -11.97 14.76 -2.71
C GLN A 57 -10.92 13.65 -2.88
N LEU A 58 -9.70 14.00 -3.32
CA LEU A 58 -8.63 13.03 -3.48
C LEU A 58 -8.13 12.51 -2.12
N VAL A 59 -8.26 11.20 -1.91
CA VAL A 59 -7.79 10.52 -0.72
C VAL A 59 -6.40 9.95 -0.97
N ARG A 60 -5.43 10.36 -0.15
CA ARG A 60 -4.06 9.88 -0.16
C ARG A 60 -3.52 9.85 1.26
N GLY A 61 -2.87 8.79 1.63
CA GLY A 61 -2.29 8.64 2.95
C GLY A 61 -1.43 7.38 3.08
N SER A 62 -1.14 7.03 4.30
CA SER A 62 -0.47 5.79 4.65
C SER A 62 -1.08 5.18 5.91
N VAL A 63 -0.95 3.90 6.06
CA VAL A 63 -1.36 3.14 7.23
C VAL A 63 -0.25 2.14 7.58
N VAL A 64 0.04 2.00 8.86
CA VAL A 64 0.92 0.92 9.36
C VAL A 64 0.04 -0.28 9.64
N LEU A 65 0.32 -1.39 8.98
CA LEU A 65 -0.45 -2.62 9.15
C LEU A 65 0.00 -3.34 10.42
N PRO A 66 -0.91 -3.73 11.32
CA PRO A 66 -0.55 -4.37 12.60
C PRO A 66 0.25 -5.67 12.43
N ALA A 67 -0.10 -6.51 11.46
CA ALA A 67 0.64 -7.74 11.16
C ALA A 67 1.78 -7.54 10.14
N GLY A 68 2.04 -6.30 9.72
CA GLY A 68 3.01 -5.98 8.67
C GLY A 68 2.55 -6.39 7.26
N THR A 69 3.42 -6.19 6.28
CA THR A 69 3.17 -6.55 4.87
C THR A 69 3.77 -7.90 4.46
N GLY A 70 4.64 -8.49 5.30
CA GLY A 70 5.41 -9.71 4.97
C GLY A 70 6.47 -9.51 3.87
N LYS A 71 6.84 -8.25 3.57
CA LYS A 71 7.94 -7.89 2.68
C LYS A 71 9.01 -7.16 3.48
N SER A 72 10.27 -7.53 3.32
CA SER A 72 11.40 -6.73 3.79
C SER A 72 11.53 -5.50 2.90
N VAL A 73 11.43 -4.31 3.50
CA VAL A 73 11.49 -3.03 2.79
C VAL A 73 12.87 -2.43 3.00
N ARG A 74 13.55 -2.06 1.90
CA ARG A 74 14.81 -1.32 1.94
C ARG A 74 14.50 0.17 1.93
N VAL A 75 14.97 0.87 2.95
CA VAL A 75 14.66 2.28 3.20
C VAL A 75 15.88 3.14 2.91
N ALA A 76 15.74 4.08 1.98
CA ALA A 76 16.71 5.13 1.73
C ALA A 76 16.26 6.43 2.41
N VAL A 77 17.19 7.12 3.06
CA VAL A 77 16.92 8.31 3.85
C VAL A 77 17.78 9.47 3.40
N PHE A 78 17.15 10.57 3.05
CA PHE A 78 17.81 11.87 2.83
C PHE A 78 17.80 12.67 4.12
N ALA A 79 18.92 12.70 4.83
CA ALA A 79 19.08 13.45 6.07
C ALA A 79 20.53 13.91 6.27
N GLN A 80 20.73 14.95 7.07
CA GLN A 80 22.03 15.47 7.46
C GLN A 80 22.18 15.52 8.99
N GLY A 81 23.44 15.50 9.46
CA GLY A 81 23.81 15.63 10.88
C GLY A 81 23.12 14.60 11.77
N ASP A 82 22.61 15.04 12.90
CA ASP A 82 21.97 14.20 13.93
C ASP A 82 20.79 13.38 13.37
N LYS A 83 20.06 13.91 12.39
CA LYS A 83 18.95 13.19 11.74
C LYS A 83 19.44 11.98 10.93
N ALA A 84 20.64 12.07 10.35
CA ALA A 84 21.25 10.94 9.62
C ALA A 84 21.70 9.82 10.58
N GLU A 85 22.25 10.18 11.74
CA GLU A 85 22.61 9.22 12.79
C GLU A 85 21.37 8.54 13.38
N ALA A 86 20.31 9.31 13.66
CA ALA A 86 19.05 8.81 14.14
C ALA A 86 18.39 7.84 13.11
N ALA A 87 18.50 8.14 11.82
CA ALA A 87 18.02 7.27 10.76
C ALA A 87 18.79 5.93 10.70
N LYS A 88 20.13 5.97 10.82
CA LYS A 88 20.97 4.76 10.89
C LYS A 88 20.65 3.92 12.13
N ALA A 89 20.51 4.56 13.29
CA ALA A 89 20.13 3.89 14.53
C ALA A 89 18.73 3.25 14.46
N ALA A 90 17.80 3.87 13.72
CA ALA A 90 16.47 3.32 13.45
C ALA A 90 16.46 2.16 12.44
N GLY A 91 17.61 1.89 11.80
CA GLY A 91 17.78 0.77 10.86
C GLY A 91 17.56 1.13 9.40
N ALA A 92 17.75 2.36 8.98
CA ALA A 92 17.76 2.72 7.56
C ALA A 92 18.90 1.99 6.81
N ASP A 93 18.61 1.50 5.61
CA ASP A 93 19.57 0.72 4.84
C ASP A 93 20.58 1.62 4.10
N ILE A 94 20.12 2.76 3.61
CA ILE A 94 20.94 3.75 2.92
C ILE A 94 20.62 5.12 3.52
N VAL A 95 21.66 5.84 3.96
CA VAL A 95 21.51 7.21 4.47
C VAL A 95 22.56 8.09 3.80
N GLY A 96 22.13 9.15 3.18
CA GLY A 96 23.01 10.09 2.48
C GLY A 96 22.30 11.37 2.05
N LEU A 97 22.99 12.22 1.34
CA LEU A 97 22.45 13.44 0.74
C LEU A 97 22.84 13.52 -0.74
N ASP A 98 23.94 14.24 -1.03
CA ASP A 98 24.41 14.44 -2.41
C ASP A 98 24.96 13.13 -2.99
N ASP A 99 25.68 12.34 -2.19
CA ASP A 99 26.18 11.02 -2.57
C ASP A 99 25.04 10.08 -3.00
N LEU A 100 23.94 10.08 -2.24
CA LEU A 100 22.75 9.30 -2.57
C LEU A 100 22.04 9.86 -3.81
N ALA A 101 22.01 11.18 -3.96
CA ALA A 101 21.42 11.82 -5.13
C ALA A 101 22.19 11.48 -6.40
N ASP A 102 23.51 11.44 -6.36
CA ASP A 102 24.35 11.11 -7.51
C ASP A 102 24.25 9.62 -7.86
N SER A 103 24.17 8.74 -6.86
CA SER A 103 23.88 7.29 -7.07
C SER A 103 22.56 7.08 -7.78
N ILE A 104 21.50 7.81 -7.40
CA ILE A 104 20.18 7.76 -8.04
C ILE A 104 20.25 8.27 -9.48
N LYS A 105 20.98 9.37 -9.75
CA LYS A 105 21.20 9.87 -11.12
C LYS A 105 21.95 8.85 -11.99
N ALA A 106 22.90 8.11 -11.39
CA ALA A 106 23.61 7.01 -12.04
C ALA A 106 22.75 5.75 -12.27
N GLY A 107 21.49 5.75 -11.77
CA GLY A 107 20.55 4.65 -11.96
C GLY A 107 20.58 3.58 -10.86
N GLN A 108 21.39 3.74 -9.84
CA GLN A 108 21.44 2.84 -8.68
C GLN A 108 20.27 3.15 -7.72
N MET A 109 19.27 2.27 -7.69
CA MET A 109 18.05 2.45 -6.89
C MET A 109 17.68 1.14 -6.20
N ASP A 110 18.55 0.70 -5.29
CA ASP A 110 18.37 -0.53 -4.52
C ASP A 110 17.55 -0.31 -3.24
N PHE A 111 16.47 0.46 -3.34
CA PHE A 111 15.56 0.77 -2.24
C PHE A 111 14.10 0.74 -2.68
N ASP A 112 13.21 0.47 -1.73
CA ASP A 112 11.76 0.37 -1.96
C ASP A 112 11.00 1.62 -1.46
N VAL A 113 11.56 2.34 -0.49
CA VAL A 113 10.95 3.55 0.09
C VAL A 113 12.01 4.62 0.27
N VAL A 114 11.63 5.87 -0.04
CA VAL A 114 12.47 7.05 0.20
C VAL A 114 11.82 7.92 1.27
N ILE A 115 12.60 8.26 2.29
CA ILE A 115 12.23 9.18 3.36
C ILE A 115 13.16 10.40 3.28
N ALA A 116 12.62 11.59 3.50
CA ALA A 116 13.38 12.81 3.47
C ALA A 116 13.06 13.72 4.66
N SER A 117 14.05 14.40 5.19
CA SER A 117 13.80 15.52 6.08
C SER A 117 13.33 16.74 5.27
N PRO A 118 12.53 17.66 5.83
CA PRO A 118 12.09 18.86 5.10
C PRO A 118 13.24 19.67 4.52
N ASP A 119 14.35 19.74 5.23
CA ASP A 119 15.55 20.51 4.86
C ASP A 119 16.21 19.97 3.58
N THR A 120 16.17 18.62 3.38
CA THR A 120 16.81 17.95 2.23
C THR A 120 15.93 17.92 0.99
N MET A 121 14.68 18.36 1.08
CA MET A 121 13.72 18.33 -0.04
C MET A 121 14.17 19.11 -1.26
N ARG A 122 15.08 20.10 -1.10
CA ARG A 122 15.70 20.82 -2.22
C ARG A 122 16.49 19.87 -3.12
N VAL A 123 17.28 18.98 -2.54
CA VAL A 123 18.08 17.97 -3.28
C VAL A 123 17.16 16.91 -3.88
N VAL A 124 16.22 16.40 -3.08
CA VAL A 124 15.25 15.37 -3.53
C VAL A 124 14.36 15.90 -4.66
N GLY A 125 13.99 17.18 -4.62
CA GLY A 125 13.19 17.83 -5.66
C GLY A 125 13.84 17.77 -7.05
N ALA A 126 15.18 17.91 -7.12
CA ALA A 126 15.92 17.76 -8.37
C ALA A 126 15.85 16.34 -8.95
N LEU A 127 15.58 15.33 -8.12
CA LEU A 127 15.40 13.93 -8.52
C LEU A 127 13.96 13.57 -8.92
N GLY A 128 13.05 14.56 -8.93
CA GLY A 128 11.63 14.35 -9.17
C GLY A 128 11.32 13.67 -10.50
N GLN A 129 12.11 13.94 -11.55
CA GLN A 129 11.96 13.29 -12.86
C GLN A 129 12.29 11.79 -12.84
N ILE A 130 13.14 11.35 -11.91
CA ILE A 130 13.57 9.95 -11.76
C ILE A 130 12.68 9.22 -10.76
N LEU A 131 12.47 9.80 -9.58
CA LEU A 131 11.70 9.20 -8.48
C LEU A 131 10.18 9.27 -8.70
N GLY A 132 9.70 10.33 -9.38
CA GLY A 132 8.26 10.55 -9.61
C GLY A 132 7.57 9.42 -10.38
N PRO A 133 8.04 9.03 -11.60
CA PRO A 133 7.45 7.96 -12.37
C PRO A 133 7.46 6.59 -11.68
N ARG A 134 8.44 6.36 -10.79
CA ARG A 134 8.55 5.13 -9.99
C ARG A 134 7.70 5.14 -8.71
N GLY A 135 7.05 6.24 -8.39
CA GLY A 135 6.25 6.37 -7.17
C GLY A 135 7.07 6.48 -5.88
N LEU A 136 8.39 6.70 -5.99
CA LEU A 136 9.33 6.76 -4.86
C LEU A 136 9.52 8.17 -4.31
N MET A 137 8.88 9.18 -4.92
CA MET A 137 8.99 10.57 -4.48
C MET A 137 8.41 10.78 -3.08
N PRO A 138 9.20 11.26 -2.10
CA PRO A 138 8.71 11.54 -0.76
C PRO A 138 7.56 12.57 -0.76
N ASN A 139 6.60 12.39 0.14
CA ASN A 139 5.45 13.28 0.23
C ASN A 139 5.01 13.50 1.68
N PRO A 140 4.77 14.75 2.12
CA PRO A 140 4.30 15.06 3.47
C PRO A 140 2.97 14.37 3.83
N LYS A 141 2.04 14.27 2.88
CA LYS A 141 0.70 13.66 3.11
C LYS A 141 0.77 12.16 3.40
N VAL A 142 1.86 11.51 3.04
CA VAL A 142 2.09 10.07 3.27
C VAL A 142 2.99 9.87 4.49
N GLY A 143 3.56 10.95 5.05
CA GLY A 143 4.47 10.89 6.18
C GLY A 143 5.90 10.46 5.82
N THR A 144 6.27 10.49 4.54
CA THR A 144 7.64 10.21 4.09
C THR A 144 8.51 11.46 4.03
N VAL A 145 7.93 12.65 4.23
CA VAL A 145 8.66 13.89 4.51
C VAL A 145 8.31 14.31 5.93
N THR A 146 9.25 14.17 6.86
CA THR A 146 9.05 14.45 8.28
C THR A 146 10.34 14.91 8.95
N PRO A 147 10.26 15.75 9.97
CA PRO A 147 11.42 16.06 10.82
C PRO A 147 11.85 14.86 11.68
N ASP A 148 10.91 14.00 12.08
CA ASP A 148 11.18 12.77 12.82
C ASP A 148 11.40 11.59 11.86
N VAL A 149 12.63 11.51 11.38
CA VAL A 149 13.06 10.50 10.42
C VAL A 149 13.12 9.11 11.06
N ALA A 150 13.46 9.02 12.36
CA ALA A 150 13.60 7.75 13.06
C ALA A 150 12.26 7.00 13.15
N THR A 151 11.20 7.69 13.52
CA THR A 151 9.84 7.11 13.56
C THR A 151 9.36 6.72 12.17
N ALA A 152 9.64 7.54 11.15
CA ALA A 152 9.28 7.21 9.77
C ALA A 152 9.97 5.94 9.25
N VAL A 153 11.26 5.75 9.56
CA VAL A 153 11.99 4.52 9.22
C VAL A 153 11.41 3.29 9.92
N LYS A 154 11.11 3.41 11.22
CA LYS A 154 10.47 2.32 11.99
C LYS A 154 9.12 1.94 11.38
N ASN A 155 8.27 2.91 11.06
CA ASN A 155 6.96 2.69 10.46
C ASN A 155 7.09 2.03 9.07
N ALA A 156 8.03 2.50 8.24
CA ALA A 156 8.27 1.90 6.93
C ALA A 156 8.69 0.43 7.03
N LYS A 157 9.55 0.09 8.00
CA LYS A 157 9.99 -1.30 8.27
C LYS A 157 8.91 -2.14 8.96
N ALA A 158 8.03 -1.53 9.76
CA ALA A 158 6.90 -2.20 10.39
C ALA A 158 5.78 -2.59 9.40
N GLY A 159 5.88 -2.17 8.14
CA GLY A 159 4.89 -2.52 7.11
C GLY A 159 3.89 -1.40 6.85
N GLN A 160 4.38 -0.18 6.74
CA GLN A 160 3.59 0.96 6.29
C GLN A 160 3.22 0.79 4.81
N VAL A 161 1.91 0.84 4.52
CA VAL A 161 1.37 0.82 3.16
C VAL A 161 0.86 2.20 2.80
N GLN A 162 1.27 2.68 1.63
CA GLN A 162 0.77 3.92 1.06
C GLN A 162 -0.44 3.62 0.19
N TYR A 163 -1.44 4.49 0.26
CA TYR A 163 -2.61 4.41 -0.58
C TYR A 163 -2.90 5.75 -1.26
N ARG A 164 -3.40 5.66 -2.47
CA ARG A 164 -3.81 6.81 -3.28
C ARG A 164 -4.99 6.41 -4.14
N THR A 165 -5.97 7.31 -4.22
CA THR A 165 -7.12 7.16 -5.14
C THR A 165 -6.66 7.27 -6.59
N ASP A 166 -7.11 6.35 -7.42
CA ASP A 166 -6.93 6.40 -8.87
C ASP A 166 -7.97 7.30 -9.57
N LYS A 167 -7.92 7.35 -10.90
CA LYS A 167 -8.86 8.14 -11.72
C LYS A 167 -10.31 7.62 -11.68
N ALA A 168 -10.54 6.41 -11.22
CA ALA A 168 -11.86 5.79 -11.08
C ALA A 168 -12.43 5.90 -9.65
N GLY A 169 -11.70 6.51 -8.72
CA GLY A 169 -12.10 6.60 -7.31
C GLY A 169 -11.84 5.31 -6.54
N ILE A 170 -10.92 4.46 -7.01
CA ILE A 170 -10.57 3.19 -6.39
C ILE A 170 -9.22 3.34 -5.69
N ILE A 171 -9.09 2.74 -4.52
CA ILE A 171 -7.82 2.60 -3.80
C ILE A 171 -7.37 1.14 -3.92
N HIS A 172 -6.11 0.96 -4.29
CA HIS A 172 -5.44 -0.33 -4.32
C HIS A 172 -4.36 -0.36 -3.25
N ALA A 173 -4.34 -1.44 -2.45
CA ALA A 173 -3.35 -1.63 -1.40
C ALA A 173 -3.09 -3.11 -1.17
N THR A 174 -1.85 -3.45 -0.81
CA THR A 174 -1.49 -4.82 -0.38
C THR A 174 -1.71 -4.93 1.12
N ILE A 175 -2.44 -5.97 1.56
CA ILE A 175 -2.74 -6.22 2.98
C ILE A 175 -1.89 -7.34 3.58
N GLY A 176 -1.11 -8.05 2.78
CA GLY A 176 -0.21 -9.09 3.24
C GLY A 176 0.18 -10.08 2.16
N ARG A 177 0.59 -11.25 2.59
CA ARG A 177 1.02 -12.36 1.73
C ARG A 177 0.10 -13.58 1.91
N ALA A 178 0.07 -14.44 0.91
CA ALA A 178 -0.67 -15.71 0.97
C ALA A 178 -0.22 -16.63 2.13
N SER A 179 1.04 -16.48 2.61
CA SER A 179 1.56 -17.19 3.77
C SER A 179 0.96 -16.74 5.11
N PHE A 180 0.33 -15.56 5.18
CA PHE A 180 -0.27 -15.06 6.42
C PHE A 180 -1.52 -15.86 6.82
N GLY A 181 -1.79 -15.90 8.13
CA GLY A 181 -3.06 -16.41 8.66
C GLY A 181 -4.25 -15.55 8.20
N VAL A 182 -5.44 -16.13 8.13
CA VAL A 182 -6.67 -15.39 7.77
C VAL A 182 -6.95 -14.27 8.77
N GLU A 183 -6.73 -14.50 10.06
CA GLU A 183 -6.90 -13.52 11.14
C GLU A 183 -5.96 -12.30 10.98
N GLN A 184 -4.70 -12.55 10.61
CA GLN A 184 -3.73 -11.48 10.34
C GLN A 184 -4.14 -10.61 9.16
N LEU A 185 -4.63 -11.23 8.08
CA LEU A 185 -5.14 -10.52 6.91
C LEU A 185 -6.41 -9.73 7.23
N GLN A 186 -7.29 -10.30 8.06
CA GLN A 186 -8.51 -9.63 8.51
C GLN A 186 -8.17 -8.39 9.37
N THR A 187 -7.24 -8.51 10.31
CA THR A 187 -6.77 -7.40 11.14
C THR A 187 -6.14 -6.29 10.30
N ASN A 188 -5.31 -6.65 9.30
CA ASN A 188 -4.72 -5.69 8.38
C ASN A 188 -5.78 -5.00 7.50
N LEU A 189 -6.77 -5.75 7.02
CA LEU A 189 -7.87 -5.20 6.23
C LEU A 189 -8.71 -4.23 7.05
N ALA A 190 -9.04 -4.58 8.29
CA ALA A 190 -9.78 -3.71 9.21
C ALA A 190 -9.02 -2.41 9.47
N ALA A 191 -7.71 -2.49 9.77
CA ALA A 191 -6.88 -1.30 9.99
C ALA A 191 -6.82 -0.38 8.75
N LEU A 192 -6.77 -0.95 7.54
CA LEU A 192 -6.82 -0.18 6.30
C LEU A 192 -8.18 0.51 6.12
N VAL A 193 -9.28 -0.20 6.33
CA VAL A 193 -10.64 0.34 6.18
C VAL A 193 -10.90 1.46 7.20
N ASP A 194 -10.47 1.29 8.45
CA ASP A 194 -10.56 2.32 9.49
C ASP A 194 -9.77 3.58 9.12
N ALA A 195 -8.55 3.40 8.60
CA ALA A 195 -7.74 4.52 8.12
C ALA A 195 -8.44 5.27 6.97
N LEU A 196 -9.08 4.55 6.05
CA LEU A 196 -9.85 5.14 4.95
C LEU A 196 -11.09 5.88 5.47
N GLN A 197 -11.80 5.34 6.45
CA GLN A 197 -12.96 6.01 7.06
C GLN A 197 -12.55 7.32 7.75
N LYS A 198 -11.44 7.31 8.50
CA LYS A 198 -10.87 8.51 9.14
C LYS A 198 -10.40 9.55 8.11
N ALA A 199 -9.93 9.11 6.95
CA ALA A 199 -9.48 9.97 5.86
C ALA A 199 -10.62 10.48 4.95
N ARG A 200 -11.89 10.23 5.31
CA ARG A 200 -13.05 10.67 4.51
C ARG A 200 -13.06 12.18 4.36
N PRO A 201 -13.04 12.71 3.12
CA PRO A 201 -13.15 14.14 2.88
C PRO A 201 -14.54 14.68 3.30
N ALA A 202 -14.59 15.88 3.89
CA ALA A 202 -15.85 16.54 4.25
C ALA A 202 -16.77 16.78 3.03
N ALA A 203 -16.18 16.97 1.86
CA ALA A 203 -16.89 17.15 0.60
C ALA A 203 -17.50 15.84 0.03
N ALA A 204 -17.17 14.67 0.58
CA ALA A 204 -17.70 13.40 0.12
C ALA A 204 -19.11 13.16 0.68
N LYS A 205 -20.15 13.30 -0.18
CA LYS A 205 -21.55 13.09 0.15
C LYS A 205 -21.99 11.64 -0.13
N GLY A 206 -22.94 11.14 0.64
CA GLY A 206 -23.53 9.81 0.45
C GLY A 206 -22.66 8.66 0.97
N ILE A 207 -22.80 7.48 0.34
CA ILE A 207 -22.09 6.26 0.73
C ILE A 207 -20.62 6.39 0.33
N TYR A 208 -19.73 6.40 1.31
CA TYR A 208 -18.29 6.57 1.10
C TYR A 208 -17.61 5.27 0.63
N LEU A 209 -17.81 4.16 1.35
CA LEU A 209 -17.33 2.84 0.94
C LEU A 209 -18.39 2.16 0.09
N ARG A 210 -18.18 2.05 -1.22
CA ARG A 210 -19.16 1.47 -2.15
C ARG A 210 -18.97 -0.01 -2.37
N LYS A 211 -17.73 -0.42 -2.66
CA LYS A 211 -17.39 -1.82 -2.95
C LYS A 211 -16.01 -2.11 -2.39
N LEU A 212 -15.84 -3.33 -1.92
CA LEU A 212 -14.57 -3.88 -1.46
C LEU A 212 -14.37 -5.23 -2.12
N ALA A 213 -13.16 -5.47 -2.63
CA ALA A 213 -12.78 -6.75 -3.21
C ALA A 213 -11.36 -7.09 -2.77
N VAL A 214 -11.12 -8.37 -2.52
CA VAL A 214 -9.79 -8.91 -2.22
C VAL A 214 -9.38 -9.88 -3.31
N SER A 215 -8.08 -9.92 -3.64
CA SER A 215 -7.53 -10.82 -4.66
C SER A 215 -6.11 -11.22 -4.32
N SER A 216 -5.65 -12.35 -4.81
CA SER A 216 -4.23 -12.67 -4.85
C SER A 216 -3.61 -12.21 -6.17
N THR A 217 -2.28 -12.12 -6.22
CA THR A 217 -1.53 -11.60 -7.39
C THR A 217 -1.94 -12.29 -8.69
N MET A 218 -2.11 -13.60 -8.65
CA MET A 218 -2.41 -14.42 -9.83
C MET A 218 -3.74 -15.19 -9.70
N GLY A 219 -4.45 -15.06 -8.58
CA GLY A 219 -5.72 -15.75 -8.31
C GLY A 219 -6.95 -14.97 -8.75
N GLY A 220 -8.09 -15.39 -8.23
CA GLY A 220 -9.37 -14.73 -8.44
C GLY A 220 -9.62 -13.59 -7.45
N GLY A 221 -10.49 -12.66 -7.84
CA GLY A 221 -10.97 -11.62 -6.93
C GLY A 221 -12.34 -12.01 -6.33
N ALA A 222 -12.47 -11.92 -5.02
CA ALA A 222 -13.72 -12.10 -4.28
C ALA A 222 -14.25 -10.74 -3.80
N ARG A 223 -15.55 -10.52 -3.95
CA ARG A 223 -16.22 -9.33 -3.40
C ARG A 223 -16.52 -9.54 -1.93
N VAL A 224 -16.21 -8.55 -1.13
CA VAL A 224 -16.39 -8.61 0.32
C VAL A 224 -17.62 -7.79 0.74
N GLU A 225 -18.41 -8.33 1.63
CA GLU A 225 -19.49 -7.61 2.28
C GLU A 225 -18.94 -6.63 3.31
N ILE A 226 -19.19 -5.34 3.11
CA ILE A 226 -18.62 -4.27 3.96
C ILE A 226 -19.17 -4.35 5.39
N ALA A 227 -20.42 -4.78 5.56
CA ALA A 227 -21.04 -4.93 6.87
C ALA A 227 -20.33 -5.94 7.77
N SER A 228 -19.69 -6.97 7.17
CA SER A 228 -18.95 -8.00 7.91
C SER A 228 -17.59 -7.54 8.45
N LEU A 229 -17.14 -6.30 8.15
CA LEU A 229 -15.92 -5.70 8.71
C LEU A 229 -16.10 -5.09 10.11
N SER A 230 -17.34 -4.78 10.48
CA SER A 230 -17.69 -4.15 11.76
C SER A 230 -18.23 -5.15 12.80
N ALA A 231 -18.14 -6.43 12.50
CA ALA A 231 -18.56 -7.52 13.38
C ALA A 231 -17.36 -8.11 14.14
#